data_a22f1f91d155d4d7c49244298bf87001
#
_entry.id   a22f1f91d155d4d7c49244298bf87001
#
_cell.length_a   1.000
_cell.length_b   1.000
_cell.length_c   1.000
_cell.angle_alpha   90.00
_cell.angle_beta   90.00
_cell.angle_gamma   90.00
#
_symmetry.space_group_name_H-M   'P 1'
#
loop_
_entity.id
_entity.type
_entity.pdbx_description
1 polymer ?
#
loop_
_entity_poly.entity_id
_entity_poly.type
_entity_poly.pdbx_seq_one_letter_code
_entity_poly.pdbx_strand_id
1 'polypeptide(L)'
;SDMDTIWLKRYEVWLQSQGLAINTLGTRFRHLRVIYNFAIEEKIVKSEYYPFNSFKVSKLNQTTAKRSIRKDEILSVLNYQGQTPLECLAIDLFTFSYLAAGINFGDIARLTKDNILENRLIYIRKKTQKQIKVSLQEQAIKLIQKYSMPDNPYLFPILSSFHKTEQQKVNRIHKIIAKVNKSLKEIGERLNIPIDL
;
A
#
# COMPACT_ATOMS: atom_id res chain seq x y z
N SER A 1 25.05 -27.99 0.99
CA SER A 1 23.96 -27.05 1.39
C SER A 1 22.83 -27.87 1.96
N ASP A 2 22.41 -27.55 3.20
CA ASP A 2 21.32 -28.27 3.88
C ASP A 2 19.94 -27.92 3.29
N MET A 3 19.86 -26.92 2.42
CA MET A 3 18.65 -26.50 1.75
C MET A 3 18.50 -27.18 0.38
N ASP A 4 18.01 -28.42 0.40
CA ASP A 4 17.70 -29.22 -0.78
C ASP A 4 16.19 -29.15 -1.15
N THR A 5 15.78 -29.87 -2.19
CA THR A 5 14.38 -29.93 -2.62
C THR A 5 13.46 -30.55 -1.53
N ILE A 6 13.99 -31.47 -0.71
CA ILE A 6 13.23 -32.11 0.37
C ILE A 6 12.97 -31.09 1.47
N TRP A 7 13.99 -30.32 1.82
CA TRP A 7 13.86 -29.22 2.78
C TRP A 7 12.81 -28.20 2.33
N LEU A 8 12.83 -27.78 1.06
CA LEU A 8 11.82 -26.85 0.50
C LEU A 8 10.40 -27.41 0.62
N LYS A 9 10.19 -28.71 0.34
CA LYS A 9 8.88 -29.35 0.50
C LYS A 9 8.43 -29.40 1.96
N ARG A 10 9.32 -29.71 2.90
CA ARG A 10 9.03 -29.70 4.34
C ARG A 10 8.67 -28.30 4.82
N TYR A 11 9.40 -27.28 4.36
CA TYR A 11 9.13 -25.89 4.67
C TYR A 11 7.77 -25.42 4.10
N GLU A 12 7.42 -25.86 2.89
CA GLU A 12 6.09 -25.62 2.30
C GLU A 12 4.97 -26.17 3.20
N VAL A 13 5.08 -27.43 3.61
CA VAL A 13 4.10 -28.09 4.49
C VAL A 13 4.00 -27.36 5.82
N TRP A 14 5.12 -26.98 6.40
CA TRP A 14 5.14 -26.23 7.67
C TRP A 14 4.45 -24.86 7.53
N LEU A 15 4.74 -24.11 6.45
CA LEU A 15 4.07 -22.83 6.21
C LEU A 15 2.55 -22.99 6.01
N GLN A 16 2.12 -24.07 5.34
CA GLN A 16 0.71 -24.40 5.19
C GLN A 16 0.05 -24.72 6.56
N SER A 17 0.72 -25.46 7.43
CA SER A 17 0.22 -25.75 8.77
C SER A 17 0.07 -24.51 9.65
N GLN A 18 0.79 -23.40 9.32
CA GLN A 18 0.61 -22.10 9.97
C GLN A 18 -0.58 -21.30 9.38
N GLY A 19 -1.39 -21.88 8.49
CA GLY A 19 -2.57 -21.23 7.91
C GLY A 19 -2.25 -20.12 6.89
N LEU A 20 -1.03 -20.06 6.35
CA LEU A 20 -0.64 -19.02 5.39
C LEU A 20 -1.24 -19.29 4.01
N ALA A 21 -1.74 -18.22 3.37
CA ALA A 21 -2.28 -18.28 2.02
C ALA A 21 -1.20 -18.67 0.99
N ILE A 22 -1.58 -19.41 -0.06
CA ILE A 22 -0.68 -19.92 -1.12
C ILE A 22 0.18 -18.81 -1.74
N ASN A 23 -0.40 -17.64 -2.01
CA ASN A 23 0.35 -16.50 -2.55
C ASN A 23 1.40 -15.95 -1.58
N THR A 24 1.15 -16.04 -0.26
CA THR A 24 2.13 -15.70 0.78
C THR A 24 3.29 -16.68 0.78
N LEU A 25 3.00 -17.98 0.65
CA LEU A 25 4.02 -19.01 0.46
C LEU A 25 4.87 -18.69 -0.77
N GLY A 26 4.22 -18.46 -1.91
CA GLY A 26 4.90 -18.11 -3.16
C GLY A 26 5.84 -16.91 -3.02
N THR A 27 5.46 -15.91 -2.24
CA THR A 27 6.31 -14.75 -1.95
C THR A 27 7.54 -15.14 -1.13
N ARG A 28 7.37 -15.96 -0.06
CA ARG A 28 8.50 -16.44 0.75
C ARG A 28 9.48 -17.28 -0.05
N PHE A 29 8.97 -18.18 -0.89
CA PHE A 29 9.83 -19.01 -1.76
C PHE A 29 10.54 -18.21 -2.86
N ARG A 30 9.93 -17.13 -3.37
CA ARG A 30 10.63 -16.20 -4.27
C ARG A 30 11.80 -15.52 -3.57
N HIS A 31 11.63 -15.08 -2.32
CA HIS A 31 12.72 -14.50 -1.53
C HIS A 31 13.84 -15.51 -1.28
N LEU A 32 13.51 -16.74 -0.87
CA LEU A 32 14.51 -17.79 -0.70
C LEU A 32 15.28 -18.07 -1.99
N ARG A 33 14.58 -18.11 -3.15
CA ARG A 33 15.21 -18.30 -4.45
C ARG A 33 16.19 -17.17 -4.79
N VAL A 34 15.84 -15.92 -4.49
CA VAL A 34 16.73 -14.78 -4.70
C VAL A 34 18.00 -14.92 -3.86
N ILE A 35 17.85 -15.24 -2.56
CA ILE A 35 18.99 -15.44 -1.65
C ILE A 35 19.87 -16.58 -2.12
N TYR A 36 19.28 -17.69 -2.58
CA TYR A 36 20.05 -18.84 -3.08
C TYR A 36 20.81 -18.52 -4.36
N ASN A 37 20.18 -17.76 -5.29
CA ASN A 37 20.84 -17.30 -6.50
C ASN A 37 22.04 -16.41 -6.16
N PHE A 38 21.87 -15.50 -5.21
CA PHE A 38 22.97 -14.66 -4.74
C PHE A 38 24.11 -15.48 -4.13
N ALA A 39 23.81 -16.53 -3.36
CA ALA A 39 24.82 -17.43 -2.81
C ALA A 39 25.59 -18.21 -3.90
N ILE A 40 24.95 -18.50 -5.04
CA ILE A 40 25.64 -19.09 -6.22
C ILE A 40 26.54 -18.04 -6.87
N GLU A 41 26.06 -16.83 -7.09
CA GLU A 41 26.85 -15.72 -7.66
C GLU A 41 28.11 -15.44 -6.85
N GLU A 42 27.99 -15.44 -5.52
CA GLU A 42 29.10 -15.30 -4.58
C GLU A 42 29.95 -16.56 -4.40
N LYS A 43 29.67 -17.64 -5.17
CA LYS A 43 30.38 -18.93 -5.11
C LYS A 43 30.36 -19.63 -3.74
N ILE A 44 29.40 -19.26 -2.87
CA ILE A 44 29.20 -19.91 -1.56
C ILE A 44 28.59 -21.30 -1.74
N VAL A 45 27.71 -21.44 -2.77
CA VAL A 45 27.03 -22.69 -3.11
C VAL A 45 27.24 -22.98 -4.59
N LYS A 46 27.49 -24.25 -4.92
CA LYS A 46 27.61 -24.67 -6.32
C LYS A 46 26.25 -24.74 -7.00
N SER A 47 26.19 -24.34 -8.27
CA SER A 47 24.95 -24.33 -9.07
C SER A 47 24.34 -25.73 -9.29
N GLU A 48 25.14 -26.80 -9.20
CA GLU A 48 24.65 -28.17 -9.29
C GLU A 48 23.68 -28.56 -8.18
N TYR A 49 23.75 -27.89 -7.02
CA TYR A 49 22.86 -28.12 -5.87
C TYR A 49 21.61 -27.22 -5.87
N TYR A 50 21.29 -26.60 -7.01
CA TYR A 50 20.17 -25.66 -7.10
C TYR A 50 18.81 -26.35 -6.93
N PRO A 51 18.12 -26.20 -5.78
CA PRO A 51 16.92 -26.98 -5.48
C PRO A 51 15.70 -26.50 -6.23
N PHE A 52 15.71 -25.28 -6.75
CA PHE A 52 14.59 -24.71 -7.50
C PHE A 52 14.50 -25.20 -8.95
N ASN A 53 15.46 -26.03 -9.42
CA ASN A 53 15.30 -26.77 -10.67
C ASN A 53 14.11 -27.74 -10.58
N SER A 54 13.98 -28.43 -9.45
CA SER A 54 12.91 -29.41 -9.19
C SER A 54 11.72 -28.80 -8.45
N PHE A 55 11.95 -27.84 -7.55
CA PHE A 55 10.90 -27.14 -6.82
C PHE A 55 10.41 -25.93 -7.61
N LYS A 56 9.26 -26.05 -8.27
CA LYS A 56 8.68 -24.97 -9.08
C LYS A 56 7.89 -23.99 -8.21
N VAL A 57 8.42 -22.79 -7.99
CA VAL A 57 7.74 -21.73 -7.20
C VAL A 57 6.44 -21.25 -7.87
N SER A 58 6.33 -21.39 -9.19
CA SER A 58 5.12 -21.03 -9.95
C SER A 58 3.86 -21.78 -9.53
N LYS A 59 3.99 -23.02 -9.00
CA LYS A 59 2.84 -23.77 -8.44
C LYS A 59 2.19 -23.07 -7.23
N LEU A 60 2.94 -22.17 -6.57
CA LEU A 60 2.48 -21.39 -5.42
C LEU A 60 1.91 -20.03 -5.85
N ASN A 61 1.35 -19.95 -7.04
CA ASN A 61 0.67 -18.77 -7.54
C ASN A 61 -0.81 -19.09 -7.78
N GLN A 62 -1.67 -18.50 -6.98
CA GLN A 62 -3.11 -18.64 -7.07
C GLN A 62 -3.73 -17.35 -7.56
N THR A 63 -4.57 -17.43 -8.59
CA THR A 63 -5.35 -16.28 -9.04
C THR A 63 -6.36 -15.91 -7.95
N THR A 64 -6.30 -14.68 -7.50
CA THR A 64 -7.29 -14.12 -6.58
C THR A 64 -8.29 -13.27 -7.34
N ALA A 65 -9.56 -13.30 -6.93
CA ALA A 65 -10.55 -12.39 -7.47
C ALA A 65 -10.10 -10.94 -7.25
N LYS A 66 -10.26 -10.11 -8.30
CA LYS A 66 -10.01 -8.68 -8.17
C LYS A 66 -11.06 -8.09 -7.23
N ARG A 67 -10.62 -7.50 -6.15
CA ARG A 67 -11.48 -6.72 -5.26
C ARG A 67 -11.67 -5.36 -5.92
N SER A 68 -12.82 -5.12 -6.48
CA SER A 68 -13.19 -3.82 -7.06
C SER A 68 -14.50 -3.36 -6.43
N ILE A 69 -14.51 -2.11 -6.02
CA ILE A 69 -15.70 -1.45 -5.49
C ILE A 69 -16.49 -0.92 -6.68
N ARG A 70 -17.81 -1.06 -6.69
CA ARG A 70 -18.68 -0.49 -7.71
C ARG A 70 -18.77 1.03 -7.58
N LYS A 71 -19.10 1.70 -8.67
CA LYS A 71 -19.17 3.17 -8.71
C LYS A 71 -20.21 3.73 -7.73
N ASP A 72 -21.34 3.08 -7.60
CA ASP A 72 -22.40 3.45 -6.65
C ASP A 72 -21.93 3.32 -5.19
N GLU A 73 -21.20 2.26 -4.88
CA GLU A 73 -20.58 2.06 -3.56
C GLU A 73 -19.52 3.14 -3.26
N ILE A 74 -18.69 3.49 -4.25
CA ILE A 74 -17.73 4.61 -4.10
C ILE A 74 -18.49 5.90 -3.79
N LEU A 75 -19.52 6.22 -4.56
CA LEU A 75 -20.32 7.43 -4.33
C LEU A 75 -20.98 7.45 -2.94
N SER A 76 -21.41 6.29 -2.44
CA SER A 76 -21.93 6.18 -1.08
C SER A 76 -20.88 6.53 -0.02
N VAL A 77 -19.63 6.11 -0.20
CA VAL A 77 -18.53 6.49 0.69
C VAL A 77 -18.22 7.98 0.59
N LEU A 78 -18.13 8.52 -0.64
CA LEU A 78 -17.84 9.94 -0.87
C LEU A 78 -18.88 10.88 -0.24
N ASN A 79 -20.14 10.45 -0.19
CA ASN A 79 -21.27 11.22 0.36
C ASN A 79 -21.53 10.92 1.86
N TYR A 80 -20.80 9.98 2.45
CA TYR A 80 -20.99 9.62 3.85
C TYR A 80 -20.58 10.76 4.77
N GLN A 81 -21.40 11.05 5.77
CA GLN A 81 -21.13 12.07 6.76
C GLN A 81 -20.40 11.44 7.96
N GLY A 82 -19.10 11.72 8.09
CA GLY A 82 -18.29 11.21 9.19
C GLY A 82 -18.78 11.74 10.54
N GLN A 83 -18.88 10.86 11.52
CA GLN A 83 -19.35 11.20 12.88
C GLN A 83 -18.22 11.66 13.80
N THR A 84 -16.98 11.37 13.44
CA THR A 84 -15.79 11.75 14.20
C THR A 84 -14.79 12.48 13.32
N PRO A 85 -13.89 13.30 13.88
CA PRO A 85 -12.82 13.94 13.10
C PRO A 85 -11.96 12.94 12.32
N LEU A 86 -11.76 11.73 12.86
CA LEU A 86 -10.99 10.67 12.17
C LEU A 86 -11.76 10.09 10.98
N GLU A 87 -13.06 9.87 11.13
CA GLU A 87 -13.91 9.43 10.02
C GLU A 87 -13.95 10.47 8.91
N CYS A 88 -14.14 11.75 9.25
CA CYS A 88 -14.11 12.85 8.28
C CYS A 88 -12.77 12.86 7.52
N LEU A 89 -11.65 12.76 8.23
CA LEU A 89 -10.33 12.70 7.60
C LEU A 89 -10.19 11.46 6.69
N ALA A 90 -10.67 10.30 7.12
CA ALA A 90 -10.58 9.07 6.36
C ALA A 90 -11.37 9.15 5.03
N ILE A 91 -12.59 9.68 5.09
CA ILE A 91 -13.43 9.93 3.91
C ILE A 91 -12.78 10.94 2.96
N ASP A 92 -12.28 12.05 3.51
CA ASP A 92 -11.65 13.09 2.71
C ASP A 92 -10.36 12.61 2.02
N LEU A 93 -9.56 11.79 2.69
CA LEU A 93 -8.37 11.17 2.10
C LEU A 93 -8.74 10.12 1.03
N PHE A 94 -9.79 9.34 1.25
CA PHE A 94 -10.32 8.42 0.25
C PHE A 94 -10.84 9.18 -0.96
N THR A 95 -11.63 10.24 -0.74
CA THR A 95 -12.15 11.13 -1.77
C THR A 95 -11.03 11.78 -2.58
N PHE A 96 -10.02 12.31 -1.88
CA PHE A 96 -8.86 12.89 -2.55
C PHE A 96 -8.10 11.85 -3.39
N SER A 97 -7.89 10.66 -2.85
CA SER A 97 -7.27 9.56 -3.59
C SER A 97 -8.03 9.26 -4.89
N TYR A 98 -9.36 9.14 -4.79
CA TYR A 98 -10.23 8.87 -5.94
C TYR A 98 -10.14 9.99 -7.00
N LEU A 99 -10.27 11.25 -6.59
CA LEU A 99 -10.22 12.42 -7.47
C LEU A 99 -8.82 12.66 -8.07
N ALA A 100 -7.76 12.22 -7.40
CA ALA A 100 -6.37 12.35 -7.84
C ALA A 100 -5.86 11.07 -8.54
N ALA A 101 -6.73 10.37 -9.27
CA ALA A 101 -6.41 9.20 -10.10
C ALA A 101 -5.79 8.02 -9.31
N GLY A 102 -6.22 7.79 -8.10
CA GLY A 102 -5.80 6.65 -7.27
C GLY A 102 -4.42 6.83 -6.64
N ILE A 103 -4.08 8.05 -6.26
CA ILE A 103 -2.86 8.29 -5.49
C ILE A 103 -2.89 7.51 -4.18
N ASN A 104 -1.81 6.80 -3.87
CA ASN A 104 -1.79 6.02 -2.63
C ASN A 104 -1.60 6.90 -1.38
N PHE A 105 -2.03 6.38 -0.23
CA PHE A 105 -1.96 7.10 1.04
C PHE A 105 -0.55 7.55 1.41
N GLY A 106 0.48 6.74 1.15
CA GLY A 106 1.86 7.07 1.46
C GLY A 106 2.40 8.24 0.66
N ASP A 107 1.92 8.41 -0.57
CA ASP A 107 2.26 9.56 -1.42
C ASP A 107 1.43 10.78 -0.99
N ILE A 108 0.10 10.64 -0.71
CA ILE A 108 -0.74 11.73 -0.16
C ILE A 108 -0.11 12.33 1.10
N ALA A 109 0.35 11.49 2.02
CA ALA A 109 0.93 11.94 3.27
C ALA A 109 2.19 12.82 3.10
N ARG A 110 2.85 12.73 1.97
CA ARG A 110 4.09 13.46 1.66
C ARG A 110 3.88 14.69 0.79
N LEU A 111 2.68 14.90 0.27
CA LEU A 111 2.40 16.06 -0.58
C LEU A 111 2.61 17.36 0.20
N THR A 112 3.29 18.29 -0.45
CA THR A 112 3.52 19.66 0.01
C THR A 112 2.85 20.66 -0.93
N LYS A 113 2.83 21.92 -0.54
CA LYS A 113 2.30 23.01 -1.39
C LYS A 113 3.03 23.09 -2.74
N ASP A 114 4.32 22.73 -2.78
CA ASP A 114 5.13 22.73 -4.01
C ASP A 114 4.69 21.69 -5.04
N ASN A 115 3.90 20.70 -4.62
CA ASN A 115 3.33 19.71 -5.52
C ASN A 115 2.12 20.23 -6.33
N ILE A 116 1.61 21.42 -5.98
CA ILE A 116 0.47 22.03 -6.67
C ILE A 116 0.97 23.15 -7.59
N LEU A 117 0.71 23.00 -8.87
CA LEU A 117 1.03 24.00 -9.90
C LEU A 117 -0.19 24.20 -10.79
N GLU A 118 -0.75 25.40 -10.83
CA GLU A 118 -1.88 25.76 -11.71
C GLU A 118 -3.02 24.73 -11.73
N ASN A 119 -3.55 24.34 -10.58
CA ASN A 119 -4.58 23.31 -10.46
C ASN A 119 -4.14 21.91 -10.90
N ARG A 120 -2.84 21.65 -11.00
CA ARG A 120 -2.27 20.33 -11.27
C ARG A 120 -1.49 19.84 -10.07
N LEU A 121 -1.70 18.57 -9.75
CA LEU A 121 -0.88 17.84 -8.80
C LEU A 121 0.29 17.20 -9.55
N ILE A 122 1.51 17.55 -9.15
CA ILE A 122 2.74 16.99 -9.73
C ILE A 122 3.57 16.41 -8.59
N TYR A 123 3.81 15.11 -8.63
CA TYR A 123 4.60 14.43 -7.60
C TYR A 123 5.38 13.25 -8.18
N ILE A 124 6.42 12.82 -7.46
CA ILE A 124 7.15 11.60 -7.77
C ILE A 124 6.61 10.47 -6.91
N ARG A 125 6.06 9.44 -7.55
CA ARG A 125 5.55 8.26 -6.86
C ARG A 125 6.68 7.51 -6.18
N LYS A 126 6.64 7.38 -4.85
CA LYS A 126 7.74 6.81 -4.08
C LYS A 126 8.08 5.36 -4.48
N LYS A 127 7.08 4.54 -4.79
CA LYS A 127 7.28 3.13 -5.15
C LYS A 127 7.97 2.91 -6.49
N THR A 128 7.72 3.77 -7.48
CA THR A 128 8.19 3.54 -8.86
C THR A 128 9.13 4.62 -9.37
N GLN A 129 9.36 5.68 -8.58
CA GLN A 129 10.17 6.86 -8.93
C GLN A 129 9.71 7.55 -10.24
N LYS A 130 8.46 7.34 -10.63
CA LYS A 130 7.87 7.98 -11.81
C LYS A 130 7.17 9.28 -11.42
N GLN A 131 7.35 10.32 -12.21
CA GLN A 131 6.59 11.55 -12.08
C GLN A 131 5.15 11.32 -12.53
N ILE A 132 4.21 11.72 -11.70
CA ILE A 132 2.77 11.68 -11.96
C ILE A 132 2.27 13.12 -12.04
N LYS A 133 1.42 13.39 -13.04
CA LYS A 133 0.76 14.68 -13.24
C LYS A 133 -0.74 14.43 -13.35
N VAL A 134 -1.53 15.07 -12.51
CA VAL A 134 -2.99 14.95 -12.47
C VAL A 134 -3.60 16.33 -12.41
N SER A 135 -4.58 16.60 -13.26
CA SER A 135 -5.41 17.82 -13.15
C SER A 135 -6.37 17.66 -11.98
N LEU A 136 -6.36 18.62 -11.06
CA LEU A 136 -7.23 18.59 -9.88
C LEU A 136 -8.58 19.20 -10.22
N GLN A 137 -9.63 18.47 -9.86
CA GLN A 137 -11.00 18.99 -9.88
C GLN A 137 -11.22 19.95 -8.69
N GLU A 138 -12.19 20.84 -8.81
CA GLU A 138 -12.53 21.83 -7.78
C GLU A 138 -12.74 21.19 -6.39
N GLN A 139 -13.37 20.02 -6.35
CA GLN A 139 -13.59 19.28 -5.10
C GLN A 139 -12.29 18.84 -4.44
N ALA A 140 -11.30 18.40 -5.21
CA ALA A 140 -9.98 18.04 -4.68
C ALA A 140 -9.23 19.27 -4.14
N ILE A 141 -9.37 20.42 -4.82
CA ILE A 141 -8.80 21.69 -4.36
C ILE A 141 -9.43 22.13 -3.04
N LYS A 142 -10.75 22.02 -2.91
CA LYS A 142 -11.47 22.32 -1.65
C LYS A 142 -10.98 21.44 -0.49
N LEU A 143 -10.69 20.16 -0.74
CA LEU A 143 -10.12 19.28 0.28
C LEU A 143 -8.71 19.72 0.71
N ILE A 144 -7.87 20.11 -0.24
CA ILE A 144 -6.55 20.68 0.07
C ILE A 144 -6.69 21.92 0.92
N GLN A 145 -7.56 22.85 0.55
CA GLN A 145 -7.80 24.09 1.30
C GLN A 145 -8.32 23.82 2.70
N LYS A 146 -9.21 22.85 2.88
CA LYS A 146 -9.76 22.44 4.17
C LYS A 146 -8.67 22.02 5.18
N TYR A 147 -7.63 21.36 4.71
CA TYR A 147 -6.57 20.79 5.56
C TYR A 147 -5.26 21.58 5.56
N SER A 148 -5.10 22.54 4.65
CA SER A 148 -3.89 23.34 4.55
C SER A 148 -3.76 24.25 5.77
N MET A 149 -2.63 24.17 6.46
CA MET A 149 -2.28 25.02 7.59
C MET A 149 -1.08 25.90 7.21
N PRO A 150 -1.04 27.18 7.68
CA PRO A 150 0.09 28.08 7.40
C PRO A 150 1.44 27.51 7.83
N ASP A 151 1.49 26.93 9.03
CA ASP A 151 2.72 26.45 9.67
C ASP A 151 3.06 24.97 9.33
N ASN A 152 2.25 24.31 8.50
CA ASN A 152 2.52 22.95 8.05
C ASN A 152 2.85 22.94 6.56
N PRO A 153 4.04 22.45 6.15
CA PRO A 153 4.38 22.35 4.74
C PRO A 153 3.55 21.30 3.98
N TYR A 154 2.97 20.32 4.69
CA TYR A 154 2.20 19.24 4.08
C TYR A 154 0.75 19.64 3.82
N LEU A 155 0.16 19.11 2.73
CA LEU A 155 -1.22 19.41 2.33
C LEU A 155 -2.27 18.82 3.28
N PHE A 156 -1.96 17.70 3.92
CA PHE A 156 -2.87 16.99 4.84
C PHE A 156 -2.23 16.81 6.22
N PRO A 157 -3.02 16.75 7.31
CA PRO A 157 -2.53 16.73 8.70
C PRO A 157 -2.00 15.35 9.12
N ILE A 158 -1.26 14.68 8.23
CA ILE A 158 -0.64 13.38 8.48
C ILE A 158 0.77 13.57 8.99
N LEU A 159 1.55 14.37 8.29
CA LEU A 159 2.90 14.79 8.66
C LEU A 159 2.91 16.27 9.06
N SER A 160 3.96 16.66 9.75
CA SER A 160 4.23 18.05 10.14
C SER A 160 5.73 18.30 10.14
N SER A 161 6.14 19.54 10.40
CA SER A 161 7.55 19.97 10.58
C SER A 161 8.28 19.21 11.69
N PHE A 162 7.55 18.57 12.62
CA PHE A 162 8.13 17.72 13.66
C PHE A 162 8.78 16.43 13.10
N HIS A 163 8.25 15.88 11.99
CA HIS A 163 8.73 14.63 11.40
C HIS A 163 9.91 14.91 10.46
N LYS A 164 11.12 15.05 11.03
CA LYS A 164 12.35 15.41 10.28
C LYS A 164 12.97 14.25 9.54
N THR A 165 13.09 13.08 10.19
CA THR A 165 13.74 11.90 9.58
C THR A 165 12.76 11.06 8.77
N GLU A 166 13.27 10.34 7.76
CA GLU A 166 12.44 9.40 6.97
C GLU A 166 11.81 8.32 7.87
N GLN A 167 12.53 7.83 8.87
CA GLN A 167 11.99 6.84 9.80
C GLN A 167 10.80 7.38 10.60
N GLN A 168 10.87 8.63 11.09
CA GLN A 168 9.76 9.29 11.77
C GLN A 168 8.54 9.43 10.83
N LYS A 169 8.77 9.84 9.57
CA LYS A 169 7.71 9.96 8.57
C LYS A 169 7.06 8.60 8.29
N VAL A 170 7.85 7.55 8.06
CA VAL A 170 7.35 6.19 7.81
C VAL A 170 6.52 5.70 8.99
N ASN A 171 7.03 5.80 10.22
CA ASN A 171 6.31 5.37 11.43
C ASN A 171 4.98 6.11 11.60
N ARG A 172 5.00 7.45 11.38
CA ARG A 172 3.78 8.25 11.47
C ARG A 172 2.77 7.87 10.40
N ILE A 173 3.19 7.70 9.16
CA ILE A 173 2.33 7.29 8.05
C ILE A 173 1.70 5.94 8.35
N HIS A 174 2.47 4.93 8.79
CA HIS A 174 1.94 3.61 9.15
C HIS A 174 0.90 3.70 10.28
N LYS A 175 1.16 4.52 11.30
CA LYS A 175 0.21 4.72 12.40
C LYS A 175 -1.11 5.34 11.94
N ILE A 176 -1.06 6.34 11.04
CA ILE A 176 -2.27 7.01 10.56
C ILE A 176 -3.01 6.15 9.54
N ILE A 177 -2.32 5.49 8.60
CA ILE A 177 -2.99 4.61 7.62
C ILE A 177 -3.73 3.46 8.31
N ALA A 178 -3.17 2.89 9.38
CA ALA A 178 -3.86 1.85 10.15
C ALA A 178 -5.19 2.36 10.73
N LYS A 179 -5.20 3.58 11.27
CA LYS A 179 -6.42 4.22 11.81
C LYS A 179 -7.42 4.55 10.71
N VAL A 180 -6.95 5.13 9.60
CA VAL A 180 -7.79 5.47 8.44
C VAL A 180 -8.42 4.22 7.83
N ASN A 181 -7.64 3.16 7.60
CA ASN A 181 -8.16 1.91 7.06
C ASN A 181 -9.20 1.27 8.00
N LYS A 182 -8.96 1.30 9.33
CA LYS A 182 -9.95 0.83 10.30
C LYS A 182 -11.25 1.63 10.20
N SER A 183 -11.16 2.95 10.12
CA SER A 183 -12.31 3.85 10.00
C SER A 183 -13.09 3.60 8.69
N LEU A 184 -12.38 3.47 7.55
CA LEU A 184 -13.00 3.18 6.26
C LEU A 184 -13.69 1.81 6.26
N LYS A 185 -13.08 0.81 6.89
CA LYS A 185 -13.70 -0.52 7.05
C LYS A 185 -15.01 -0.43 7.84
N GLU A 186 -15.02 0.25 8.98
CA GLU A 186 -16.23 0.45 9.80
C GLU A 186 -17.32 1.21 9.03
N ILE A 187 -16.94 2.22 8.21
CA ILE A 187 -17.86 2.93 7.32
C ILE A 187 -18.40 2.00 6.24
N GLY A 188 -17.54 1.18 5.62
CA GLY A 188 -17.95 0.19 4.63
C GLY A 188 -18.96 -0.81 5.19
N GLU A 189 -18.76 -1.29 6.41
CA GLU A 189 -19.69 -2.17 7.12
C GLU A 189 -21.06 -1.48 7.35
N ARG A 190 -21.06 -0.22 7.77
CA ARG A 190 -22.31 0.57 7.95
C ARG A 190 -23.05 0.82 6.62
N LEU A 191 -22.32 0.93 5.52
CA LEU A 191 -22.88 1.10 4.17
C LEU A 191 -23.22 -0.23 3.47
N ASN A 192 -23.03 -1.38 4.15
CA ASN A 192 -23.18 -2.72 3.59
C ASN A 192 -22.35 -2.97 2.33
N ILE A 193 -21.16 -2.37 2.24
CA ILE A 193 -20.23 -2.60 1.14
C ILE A 193 -19.51 -3.93 1.39
N PRO A 194 -19.57 -4.92 0.48
CA PRO A 194 -19.08 -6.28 0.72
C PRO A 194 -17.56 -6.42 0.66
N ILE A 195 -16.82 -5.33 0.55
CA ILE A 195 -15.38 -5.29 0.33
C ILE A 195 -14.74 -4.42 1.41
N ASP A 196 -13.60 -4.87 1.95
CA ASP A 196 -12.76 -4.04 2.80
C ASP A 196 -12.25 -2.82 2.01
N LEU A 197 -12.62 -1.64 2.46
CA LEU A 197 -12.22 -0.34 1.91
C LEU A 197 -10.75 -0.01 2.25
#